data_b9041e7e8ef05761c62fd2d2e70be252
#
_entry.id   b9041e7e8ef05761c62fd2d2e70be252
#
_cell.length_a   1.000
_cell.length_b   1.000
_cell.length_c   1.000
_cell.angle_alpha   90.00
_cell.angle_beta   90.00
_cell.angle_gamma   90.00
#
_symmetry.space_group_name_H-M   'P 1'
#
loop_
_entity.id
_entity.type
_entity.pdbx_description
1 polymer ?
#
loop_
_entity_poly.entity_id
_entity_poly.type
_entity_poly.pdbx_seq_one_letter_code
_entity_poly.pdbx_strand_id
1 'polypeptide(L)'
;MSDEIFSRPRRRLNRARALRATSDSRWLSLRMAEELADRLSYMSLQARHILVIGDGSDIATAAFPDAAIYRMDLAPSDGVDFVGEEDRLPIADNAVDLVIAIGNLDSVHDLPGALLLIRRALRPGGLFLGAMLGGGSVASLRAKVAEREAAAGKGGAARFHPQVDVRAAGDLLFRAGFSTPVADLDLVNVRYSRMTNLLADVRAISGNALPAVRPLSGAVGRSLLKEGDFEDQFGILYLTGWAPAPGEARPAGPVKGAY
;
A
#
# COMPACT_ATOMS: atom_id res chain seq x y z
N MET A 1 13.85 -22.74 -4.05
CA MET A 1 13.16 -21.60 -4.69
C MET A 1 12.38 -20.94 -3.57
N SER A 2 12.57 -19.66 -3.30
CA SER A 2 11.77 -18.97 -2.28
C SER A 2 10.34 -18.84 -2.79
N ASP A 3 9.36 -19.23 -1.97
CA ASP A 3 7.92 -19.04 -2.25
C ASP A 3 7.49 -17.57 -2.19
N GLU A 4 8.42 -16.63 -2.39
CA GLU A 4 8.16 -15.20 -2.33
C GLU A 4 7.31 -14.74 -3.51
N ILE A 5 6.15 -14.15 -3.23
CA ILE A 5 5.24 -13.58 -4.22
C ILE A 5 5.90 -12.38 -4.92
N PHE A 6 6.66 -11.59 -4.17
CA PHE A 6 7.33 -10.38 -4.65
C PHE A 6 8.86 -10.49 -4.52
N SER A 7 9.57 -9.91 -5.49
CA SER A 7 11.03 -9.81 -5.45
C SER A 7 11.44 -8.61 -4.57
N ARG A 8 12.03 -8.87 -3.40
CA ARG A 8 12.53 -7.83 -2.49
C ARG A 8 13.52 -6.86 -3.17
N PRO A 9 14.53 -7.34 -3.95
CA PRO A 9 15.41 -6.42 -4.67
C PRO A 9 14.65 -5.53 -5.66
N ARG A 10 13.63 -6.07 -6.34
CA ARG A 10 12.82 -5.30 -7.30
C ARG A 10 11.92 -4.29 -6.58
N ARG A 11 11.33 -4.63 -5.44
CA ARG A 11 10.58 -3.68 -4.59
C ARG A 11 11.46 -2.47 -4.24
N ARG A 12 12.65 -2.72 -3.70
CA ARG A 12 13.61 -1.67 -3.33
C ARG A 12 14.00 -0.79 -4.52
N LEU A 13 14.31 -1.40 -5.66
CA LEU A 13 14.65 -0.66 -6.89
C LEU A 13 13.48 0.20 -7.39
N ASN A 14 12.27 -0.35 -7.38
CA ASN A 14 11.08 0.38 -7.80
C ASN A 14 10.79 1.54 -6.85
N ARG A 15 10.89 1.32 -5.54
CA ARG A 15 10.70 2.39 -4.55
C ARG A 15 11.75 3.49 -4.69
N ALA A 16 13.02 3.14 -4.87
CA ALA A 16 14.09 4.12 -5.13
C ALA A 16 13.83 4.96 -6.40
N ARG A 17 13.17 4.40 -7.41
CA ARG A 17 12.75 5.14 -8.60
C ARG A 17 11.52 6.01 -8.34
N ALA A 18 10.53 5.50 -7.60
CA ALA A 18 9.33 6.23 -7.21
C ALA A 18 9.66 7.48 -6.39
N LEU A 19 10.60 7.39 -5.47
CA LEU A 19 11.07 8.52 -4.65
C LEU A 19 11.69 9.67 -5.49
N ARG A 20 12.15 9.36 -6.71
CA ARG A 20 12.67 10.35 -7.67
C ARG A 20 11.62 10.84 -8.68
N ALA A 21 10.38 10.36 -8.58
CA ALA A 21 9.30 10.77 -9.47
C ALA A 21 8.94 12.25 -9.25
N THR A 22 8.44 12.89 -10.31
CA THR A 22 7.98 14.28 -10.24
C THR A 22 6.71 14.40 -9.39
N SER A 23 6.44 15.60 -8.87
CA SER A 23 5.25 15.90 -8.08
C SER A 23 3.95 15.47 -8.77
N ASP A 24 3.84 15.69 -10.07
CA ASP A 24 2.64 15.40 -10.86
C ASP A 24 2.28 13.90 -10.86
N SER A 25 3.28 13.01 -10.78
CA SER A 25 3.07 11.56 -10.73
C SER A 25 2.77 11.05 -9.32
N ARG A 26 2.89 11.88 -8.28
CA ARG A 26 2.71 11.48 -6.86
C ARG A 26 1.30 11.76 -6.34
N TRP A 27 0.38 12.16 -7.20
CA TRP A 27 -0.98 12.54 -6.79
C TRP A 27 -1.71 11.42 -6.02
N LEU A 28 -1.45 10.14 -6.35
CA LEU A 28 -2.04 9.00 -5.61
C LEU A 28 -1.56 8.97 -4.16
N SER A 29 -0.26 9.10 -3.91
CA SER A 29 0.28 9.17 -2.54
C SER A 29 -0.24 10.39 -1.79
N LEU A 30 -0.35 11.54 -2.47
CA LEU A 30 -0.90 12.76 -1.88
C LEU A 30 -2.38 12.57 -1.50
N ARG A 31 -3.20 12.00 -2.40
CA ARG A 31 -4.60 11.69 -2.10
C ARG A 31 -4.74 10.74 -0.92
N MET A 32 -3.92 9.67 -0.87
CA MET A 32 -3.89 8.75 0.28
C MET A 32 -3.53 9.49 1.57
N ALA A 33 -2.56 10.40 1.49
CA ALA A 33 -2.12 11.19 2.63
C ALA A 33 -3.21 12.16 3.12
N GLU A 34 -3.87 12.88 2.22
CA GLU A 34 -4.97 13.80 2.53
C GLU A 34 -6.12 13.08 3.24
N GLU A 35 -6.55 11.94 2.72
CA GLU A 35 -7.62 11.14 3.33
C GLU A 35 -7.23 10.61 4.72
N LEU A 36 -5.99 10.14 4.91
CA LEU A 36 -5.54 9.71 6.23
C LEU A 36 -5.41 10.88 7.21
N ALA A 37 -4.99 12.06 6.74
CA ALA A 37 -4.96 13.27 7.56
C ALA A 37 -6.36 13.68 8.02
N ASP A 38 -7.34 13.63 7.11
CA ASP A 38 -8.74 13.92 7.42
C ASP A 38 -9.26 12.94 8.48
N ARG A 39 -9.08 11.63 8.28
CA ARG A 39 -9.46 10.61 9.28
C ARG A 39 -8.82 10.86 10.63
N LEU A 40 -7.53 11.16 10.65
CA LEU A 40 -6.78 11.43 11.89
C LEU A 40 -7.35 12.64 12.64
N SER A 41 -7.86 13.65 11.93
CA SER A 41 -8.43 14.86 12.53
C SER A 41 -9.67 14.61 13.39
N TYR A 42 -10.41 13.53 13.13
CA TYR A 42 -11.58 13.11 13.91
C TYR A 42 -11.25 12.16 15.07
N MET A 43 -9.99 11.76 15.20
CA MET A 43 -9.57 10.79 16.21
C MET A 43 -8.96 11.48 17.43
N SER A 44 -9.41 11.10 18.62
CA SER A 44 -8.82 11.57 19.88
C SER A 44 -7.57 10.74 20.19
N LEU A 45 -6.44 11.10 19.60
CA LEU A 45 -5.16 10.45 19.84
C LEU A 45 -4.13 11.47 20.34
N GLN A 46 -3.34 11.08 21.33
CA GLN A 46 -2.12 11.79 21.71
C GLN A 46 -0.92 10.90 21.38
N ALA A 47 -0.16 11.27 20.35
CA ALA A 47 1.00 10.51 19.94
C ALA A 47 2.29 11.28 20.27
N ARG A 48 3.24 10.58 20.91
CA ARG A 48 4.60 11.08 21.20
C ARG A 48 5.65 10.37 20.37
N HIS A 49 5.38 9.15 19.95
CA HIS A 49 6.27 8.34 19.14
C HIS A 49 5.49 7.82 17.93
N ILE A 50 5.89 8.21 16.74
CA ILE A 50 5.17 7.92 15.50
C ILE A 50 6.12 7.20 14.54
N LEU A 51 5.68 6.07 14.00
CA LEU A 51 6.35 5.41 12.90
C LEU A 51 5.62 5.75 11.60
N VAL A 52 6.36 6.26 10.63
CA VAL A 52 5.89 6.47 9.26
C VAL A 52 6.58 5.48 8.34
N ILE A 53 5.78 4.74 7.57
CA ILE A 53 6.25 3.75 6.59
C ILE A 53 5.88 4.25 5.20
N GLY A 54 6.87 4.59 4.39
CA GLY A 54 6.68 5.17 3.08
C GLY A 54 6.32 6.66 3.11
N ASP A 55 5.33 7.07 2.32
CA ASP A 55 4.86 8.45 2.30
C ASP A 55 4.04 8.78 3.57
N GLY A 56 3.87 10.06 3.93
CA GLY A 56 3.02 10.46 5.06
C GLY A 56 3.72 11.19 6.20
N SER A 57 5.00 11.51 6.07
CA SER A 57 5.74 12.27 7.10
C SER A 57 5.11 13.63 7.40
N ASP A 58 4.56 14.29 6.39
CA ASP A 58 3.92 15.61 6.51
C ASP A 58 2.65 15.54 7.37
N ILE A 59 1.88 14.43 7.26
CA ILE A 59 0.69 14.21 8.10
C ILE A 59 1.10 14.12 9.57
N ALA A 60 2.09 13.30 9.87
CA ALA A 60 2.57 13.10 11.23
C ALA A 60 3.10 14.41 11.83
N THR A 61 3.90 15.15 11.06
CA THR A 61 4.49 16.43 11.50
C THR A 61 3.42 17.50 11.72
N ALA A 62 2.42 17.58 10.83
CA ALA A 62 1.34 18.55 10.95
C ALA A 62 0.42 18.25 12.14
N ALA A 63 0.08 16.99 12.35
CA ALA A 63 -0.84 16.59 13.42
C ALA A 63 -0.17 16.58 14.82
N PHE A 64 1.12 16.26 14.88
CA PHE A 64 1.87 16.07 16.14
C PHE A 64 3.24 16.73 16.05
N PRO A 65 3.33 18.07 16.12
CA PRO A 65 4.59 18.81 15.91
C PRO A 65 5.66 18.51 16.97
N ASP A 66 5.27 18.09 18.17
CA ASP A 66 6.18 17.79 19.29
C ASP A 66 6.51 16.28 19.39
N ALA A 67 6.02 15.45 18.48
CA ALA A 67 6.26 14.00 18.51
C ALA A 67 7.61 13.64 17.89
N ALA A 68 8.21 12.57 18.42
CA ALA A 68 9.34 11.91 17.77
C ALA A 68 8.82 11.07 16.60
N ILE A 69 9.20 11.44 15.39
CA ILE A 69 8.77 10.78 14.15
C ILE A 69 9.95 9.95 13.61
N TYR A 70 9.70 8.65 13.43
CA TYR A 70 10.64 7.68 12.85
C TYR A 70 10.18 7.32 11.45
N ARG A 71 11.01 7.59 10.45
CA ARG A 71 10.67 7.41 9.03
C ARG A 71 11.37 6.20 8.46
N MET A 72 10.60 5.19 8.11
CA MET A 72 11.08 3.98 7.45
C MET A 72 10.64 3.95 6.00
N ASP A 73 11.55 3.55 5.11
CA ASP A 73 11.20 3.25 3.73
C ASP A 73 11.99 2.03 3.22
N LEU A 74 11.59 1.47 2.07
CA LEU A 74 12.27 0.38 1.39
C LEU A 74 13.60 0.80 0.74
N ALA A 75 13.78 2.09 0.48
CA ALA A 75 14.95 2.67 -0.15
C ALA A 75 15.42 3.93 0.59
N PRO A 76 16.71 4.21 0.62
CA PRO A 76 17.22 5.43 1.21
C PRO A 76 16.82 6.67 0.39
N SER A 77 16.41 7.72 1.07
CA SER A 77 16.19 9.06 0.51
C SER A 77 16.30 10.11 1.61
N ASP A 78 16.31 11.38 1.23
CA ASP A 78 16.28 12.47 2.18
C ASP A 78 15.03 12.37 3.07
N GLY A 79 15.21 12.49 4.38
CA GLY A 79 14.15 12.39 5.38
C GLY A 79 13.77 10.95 5.78
N VAL A 80 14.42 9.91 5.26
CA VAL A 80 14.30 8.53 5.75
C VAL A 80 15.34 8.28 6.84
N ASP A 81 14.90 7.90 8.03
CA ASP A 81 15.77 7.65 9.18
C ASP A 81 16.43 6.27 9.08
N PHE A 82 15.70 5.26 8.56
CA PHE A 82 16.22 3.92 8.35
C PHE A 82 15.52 3.16 7.23
N VAL A 83 16.24 2.24 6.60
CA VAL A 83 15.72 1.37 5.55
C VAL A 83 15.26 0.05 6.18
N GLY A 84 14.02 -0.36 5.87
CA GLY A 84 13.42 -1.58 6.41
C GLY A 84 12.37 -2.17 5.49
N GLU A 85 11.91 -3.36 5.85
CA GLU A 85 10.79 -4.04 5.19
C GLU A 85 9.66 -4.27 6.20
N GLU A 86 8.43 -4.11 5.76
CA GLU A 86 7.24 -4.10 6.60
C GLU A 86 7.00 -5.46 7.28
N ASP A 87 7.31 -6.56 6.58
CA ASP A 87 7.22 -7.94 7.10
C ASP A 87 8.46 -8.38 7.90
N ARG A 88 9.41 -7.46 8.13
CA ARG A 88 10.60 -7.60 8.97
C ARG A 88 10.84 -6.33 9.77
N LEU A 89 9.78 -5.75 10.27
CA LEU A 89 9.76 -4.44 10.92
C LEU A 89 10.74 -4.40 12.11
N PRO A 90 11.80 -3.57 12.09
CA PRO A 90 12.82 -3.53 13.13
C PRO A 90 12.42 -2.60 14.29
N ILE A 91 11.19 -2.70 14.76
CA ILE A 91 10.63 -1.89 15.85
C ILE A 91 10.25 -2.82 17.00
N ALA A 92 10.62 -2.43 18.21
CA ALA A 92 10.26 -3.17 19.41
C ALA A 92 8.75 -3.17 19.67
N ASP A 93 8.27 -4.15 20.39
CA ASP A 93 6.88 -4.24 20.82
C ASP A 93 6.53 -3.04 21.72
N ASN A 94 5.34 -2.49 21.57
CA ASN A 94 4.80 -1.36 22.35
C ASN A 94 5.72 -0.12 22.34
N ALA A 95 6.36 0.19 21.22
CA ALA A 95 7.31 1.29 21.11
C ALA A 95 6.68 2.60 20.62
N VAL A 96 5.61 2.54 19.82
CA VAL A 96 5.02 3.70 19.16
C VAL A 96 3.53 3.86 19.48
N ASP A 97 3.03 5.09 19.37
CA ASP A 97 1.64 5.44 19.64
C ASP A 97 0.80 5.46 18.35
N LEU A 98 1.45 5.74 17.22
CA LEU A 98 0.83 5.81 15.91
C LEU A 98 1.74 5.17 14.86
N VAL A 99 1.15 4.40 13.94
CA VAL A 99 1.81 3.96 12.71
C VAL A 99 1.00 4.48 11.52
N ILE A 100 1.66 5.18 10.61
CA ILE A 100 1.11 5.60 9.31
C ILE A 100 1.86 4.87 8.22
N ALA A 101 1.16 4.14 7.33
CA ALA A 101 1.76 3.40 6.23
C ALA A 101 1.08 3.75 4.90
N ILE A 102 1.83 4.32 3.95
CA ILE A 102 1.28 4.77 2.66
C ILE A 102 2.09 4.21 1.49
N GLY A 103 1.40 3.50 0.58
CA GLY A 103 1.91 3.14 -0.74
C GLY A 103 2.88 1.96 -0.79
N ASN A 104 3.09 1.23 0.31
CA ASN A 104 4.07 0.13 0.37
C ASN A 104 3.44 -1.25 0.64
N LEU A 105 2.26 -1.30 1.29
CA LEU A 105 1.67 -2.55 1.77
C LEU A 105 1.12 -3.46 0.66
N ASP A 106 0.79 -2.92 -0.51
CA ASP A 106 0.27 -3.66 -1.67
C ASP A 106 1.27 -4.63 -2.32
N SER A 107 2.55 -4.49 -1.99
CA SER A 107 3.63 -5.31 -2.53
C SER A 107 4.45 -6.04 -1.46
N VAL A 108 3.98 -6.07 -0.22
CA VAL A 108 4.62 -6.81 0.87
C VAL A 108 4.46 -8.30 0.63
N HIS A 109 5.54 -9.05 0.83
CA HIS A 109 5.53 -10.50 0.62
C HIS A 109 4.61 -11.22 1.60
N ASP A 110 4.70 -10.87 2.88
CA ASP A 110 3.86 -11.37 3.97
C ASP A 110 3.05 -10.21 4.58
N LEU A 111 1.95 -9.83 3.92
CA LEU A 111 1.08 -8.77 4.44
C LEU A 111 0.45 -9.10 5.80
N PRO A 112 -0.01 -10.35 6.05
CA PRO A 112 -0.47 -10.75 7.40
C PRO A 112 0.60 -10.56 8.47
N GLY A 113 1.84 -10.98 8.19
CA GLY A 113 2.97 -10.80 9.10
C GLY A 113 3.32 -9.33 9.33
N ALA A 114 3.32 -8.51 8.28
CA ALA A 114 3.55 -7.08 8.37
C ALA A 114 2.51 -6.38 9.28
N LEU A 115 1.22 -6.67 9.09
CA LEU A 115 0.15 -6.12 9.92
C LEU A 115 0.27 -6.59 11.39
N LEU A 116 0.67 -7.84 11.63
CA LEU A 116 0.94 -8.34 12.97
C LEU A 116 2.11 -7.59 13.63
N LEU A 117 3.20 -7.36 12.91
CA LEU A 117 4.36 -6.62 13.42
C LEU A 117 4.01 -5.16 13.70
N ILE A 118 3.25 -4.50 12.83
CA ILE A 118 2.73 -3.15 13.04
C ILE A 118 1.87 -3.12 14.33
N ARG A 119 0.94 -4.07 14.48
CA ARG A 119 0.12 -4.13 15.70
C ARG A 119 0.97 -4.35 16.97
N ARG A 120 2.01 -5.17 16.89
CA ARG A 120 2.92 -5.40 18.04
C ARG A 120 3.75 -4.16 18.38
N ALA A 121 4.19 -3.40 17.39
CA ALA A 121 4.93 -2.16 17.58
C ALA A 121 4.10 -1.08 18.29
N LEU A 122 2.78 -1.10 18.11
CA LEU A 122 1.85 -0.16 18.76
C LEU A 122 1.70 -0.44 20.24
N ARG A 123 1.78 0.62 21.05
CA ARG A 123 1.37 0.60 22.46
C ARG A 123 -0.11 0.25 22.59
N PRO A 124 -0.54 -0.28 23.75
CA PRO A 124 -1.97 -0.43 24.01
C PRO A 124 -2.71 0.89 23.81
N GLY A 125 -3.81 0.87 23.04
CA GLY A 125 -4.54 2.07 22.65
C GLY A 125 -3.90 2.88 21.52
N GLY A 126 -2.79 2.40 20.94
CA GLY A 126 -2.17 3.03 19.77
C GLY A 126 -2.95 2.77 18.48
N LEU A 127 -2.74 3.62 17.48
CA LEU A 127 -3.48 3.64 16.22
C LEU A 127 -2.62 3.23 15.03
N PHE A 128 -3.19 2.44 14.14
CA PHE A 128 -2.67 2.18 12.79
C PHE A 128 -3.57 2.84 11.75
N LEU A 129 -2.95 3.60 10.85
CA LEU A 129 -3.56 4.14 9.63
C LEU A 129 -2.75 3.68 8.42
N GLY A 130 -3.40 3.04 7.47
CA GLY A 130 -2.76 2.54 6.26
C GLY A 130 -3.52 2.94 5.00
N ALA A 131 -2.79 3.16 3.91
CA ALA A 131 -3.36 3.33 2.58
C ALA A 131 -2.51 2.60 1.54
N MET A 132 -3.15 1.79 0.70
CA MET A 132 -2.48 1.00 -0.34
C MET A 132 -3.38 0.80 -1.56
N LEU A 133 -2.80 0.40 -2.68
CA LEU A 133 -3.60 -0.04 -3.82
C LEU A 133 -4.26 -1.39 -3.53
N GLY A 134 -5.53 -1.48 -3.83
CA GLY A 134 -6.37 -2.66 -3.62
C GLY A 134 -7.13 -3.11 -4.85
N GLY A 135 -8.15 -3.92 -4.63
CA GLY A 135 -8.99 -4.49 -5.67
C GLY A 135 -9.58 -3.43 -6.60
N GLY A 136 -9.64 -3.75 -7.89
CA GLY A 136 -10.14 -2.85 -8.93
C GLY A 136 -9.11 -1.90 -9.53
N SER A 137 -7.87 -1.84 -9.02
CA SER A 137 -6.85 -0.97 -9.59
C SER A 137 -6.41 -1.42 -10.98
N VAL A 138 -6.30 -0.44 -11.88
CA VAL A 138 -5.83 -0.55 -13.28
C VAL A 138 -6.55 -1.65 -14.08
N ALA A 139 -7.86 -1.76 -13.89
CA ALA A 139 -8.68 -2.81 -14.49
C ALA A 139 -8.66 -2.76 -16.02
N SER A 140 -8.78 -1.57 -16.61
CA SER A 140 -8.72 -1.37 -18.06
C SER A 140 -7.36 -1.76 -18.63
N LEU A 141 -6.26 -1.35 -17.99
CA LEU A 141 -4.90 -1.74 -18.39
C LEU A 141 -4.72 -3.26 -18.33
N ARG A 142 -5.21 -3.91 -17.26
CA ARG A 142 -5.14 -5.37 -17.10
C ARG A 142 -5.85 -6.09 -18.24
N ALA A 143 -7.07 -5.67 -18.57
CA ALA A 143 -7.84 -6.23 -19.67
C ALA A 143 -7.14 -6.04 -21.02
N LYS A 144 -6.67 -4.82 -21.33
CA LYS A 144 -5.97 -4.51 -22.58
C LYS A 144 -4.67 -5.31 -22.74
N VAL A 145 -3.92 -5.51 -21.68
CA VAL A 145 -2.68 -6.32 -21.72
C VAL A 145 -3.04 -7.78 -22.00
N ALA A 146 -4.02 -8.34 -21.30
CA ALA A 146 -4.45 -9.72 -21.47
C ALA A 146 -4.96 -9.99 -22.90
N GLU A 147 -5.81 -9.12 -23.44
CA GLU A 147 -6.35 -9.20 -24.81
C GLU A 147 -5.23 -9.21 -25.85
N ARG A 148 -4.28 -8.29 -25.75
CA ARG A 148 -3.18 -8.17 -26.74
C ARG A 148 -2.17 -9.29 -26.65
N GLU A 149 -1.92 -9.83 -25.46
CA GLU A 149 -1.09 -11.02 -25.30
C GLU A 149 -1.76 -12.25 -25.90
N ALA A 150 -3.08 -12.41 -25.66
CA ALA A 150 -3.85 -13.49 -26.27
C ALA A 150 -3.84 -13.41 -27.81
N ALA A 151 -4.08 -12.24 -28.38
CA ALA A 151 -4.02 -12.00 -29.83
C ALA A 151 -2.62 -12.27 -30.42
N ALA A 152 -1.55 -12.10 -29.64
CA ALA A 152 -0.18 -12.41 -30.05
C ALA A 152 0.23 -13.88 -29.81
N GLY A 153 -0.72 -14.77 -29.44
CA GLY A 153 -0.43 -16.16 -29.08
C GLY A 153 0.46 -16.31 -27.83
N LYS A 154 0.46 -15.32 -26.95
CA LYS A 154 1.28 -15.24 -25.76
C LYS A 154 0.38 -14.98 -24.55
N GLY A 155 -0.08 -16.03 -23.91
CA GLY A 155 -0.90 -15.92 -22.71
C GLY A 155 -0.15 -16.36 -21.44
N GLY A 156 -0.76 -16.08 -20.28
CA GLY A 156 -0.45 -16.71 -19.00
C GLY A 156 0.70 -16.16 -18.18
N ALA A 157 1.29 -15.02 -18.51
CA ALA A 157 2.26 -14.39 -17.61
C ALA A 157 1.54 -13.55 -16.54
N ALA A 158 1.86 -13.77 -15.26
CA ALA A 158 1.45 -12.87 -14.18
C ALA A 158 2.11 -11.51 -14.38
N ARG A 159 1.33 -10.49 -14.70
CA ARG A 159 1.82 -9.15 -15.06
C ARG A 159 1.53 -8.10 -14.01
N PHE A 160 0.57 -8.38 -13.16
CA PHE A 160 0.06 -7.45 -12.16
C PHE A 160 0.10 -8.09 -10.80
N HIS A 161 0.31 -7.28 -9.77
CA HIS A 161 0.23 -7.72 -8.39
C HIS A 161 -1.12 -8.38 -8.11
N PRO A 162 -1.17 -9.44 -7.29
CA PRO A 162 -2.37 -9.85 -6.62
C PRO A 162 -2.93 -8.64 -5.86
N GLN A 163 -4.22 -8.42 -5.95
CA GLN A 163 -4.88 -7.30 -5.29
C GLN A 163 -5.70 -7.82 -4.12
N VAL A 164 -5.63 -7.14 -3.00
CA VAL A 164 -6.44 -7.42 -1.81
C VAL A 164 -7.79 -6.70 -1.98
N ASP A 165 -8.90 -7.40 -1.78
CA ASP A 165 -10.20 -6.77 -1.70
C ASP A 165 -10.50 -6.23 -0.29
N VAL A 166 -11.52 -5.38 -0.17
CA VAL A 166 -11.84 -4.70 1.08
C VAL A 166 -12.23 -5.66 2.20
N ARG A 167 -12.93 -6.76 1.87
CA ARG A 167 -13.32 -7.78 2.86
C ARG A 167 -12.10 -8.52 3.39
N ALA A 168 -11.23 -8.98 2.49
CA ALA A 168 -9.98 -9.63 2.87
C ALA A 168 -9.09 -8.70 3.69
N ALA A 169 -9.04 -7.40 3.38
CA ALA A 169 -8.30 -6.40 4.15
C ALA A 169 -8.83 -6.27 5.59
N GLY A 170 -10.14 -6.21 5.77
CA GLY A 170 -10.78 -6.22 7.09
C GLY A 170 -10.47 -7.49 7.89
N ASP A 171 -10.55 -8.67 7.25
CA ASP A 171 -10.21 -9.94 7.88
C ASP A 171 -8.73 -10.01 8.28
N LEU A 172 -7.83 -9.44 7.48
CA LEU A 172 -6.40 -9.38 7.80
C LEU A 172 -6.13 -8.52 9.04
N LEU A 173 -6.73 -7.34 9.13
CA LEU A 173 -6.63 -6.47 10.32
C LEU A 173 -7.14 -7.19 11.57
N PHE A 174 -8.30 -7.82 11.46
CA PHE A 174 -8.87 -8.59 12.55
C PHE A 174 -7.94 -9.72 13.01
N ARG A 175 -7.41 -10.52 12.07
CA ARG A 175 -6.49 -11.62 12.35
C ARG A 175 -5.15 -11.14 12.92
N ALA A 176 -4.68 -9.95 12.54
CA ALA A 176 -3.51 -9.31 13.12
C ALA A 176 -3.73 -8.86 14.59
N GLY A 177 -4.99 -8.87 15.06
CA GLY A 177 -5.36 -8.57 16.44
C GLY A 177 -5.61 -7.09 16.72
N PHE A 178 -5.99 -6.32 15.69
CA PHE A 178 -6.50 -4.97 15.89
C PHE A 178 -7.91 -5.00 16.50
N SER A 179 -8.21 -4.10 17.40
CA SER A 179 -9.57 -3.80 17.84
C SER A 179 -10.21 -2.79 16.89
N THR A 180 -11.53 -2.85 16.75
CA THR A 180 -12.32 -1.99 15.86
C THR A 180 -11.70 -1.81 14.45
N PRO A 181 -11.33 -2.92 13.76
CA PRO A 181 -10.71 -2.81 12.45
C PRO A 181 -11.71 -2.28 11.41
N VAL A 182 -11.28 -1.28 10.64
CA VAL A 182 -12.05 -0.72 9.52
C VAL A 182 -11.22 -0.81 8.26
N ALA A 183 -11.81 -1.31 7.19
CA ALA A 183 -11.24 -1.29 5.85
C ALA A 183 -12.27 -0.68 4.90
N ASP A 184 -11.85 0.34 4.16
CA ASP A 184 -12.65 1.04 3.17
C ASP A 184 -11.99 0.99 1.81
N LEU A 185 -12.80 1.04 0.75
CA LEU A 185 -12.33 1.08 -0.63
C LEU A 185 -12.86 2.34 -1.32
N ASP A 186 -11.97 3.21 -1.76
CA ASP A 186 -12.27 4.32 -2.65
C ASP A 186 -11.88 3.98 -4.08
N LEU A 187 -12.82 4.10 -5.02
CA LEU A 187 -12.59 3.88 -6.45
C LEU A 187 -12.43 5.23 -7.16
N VAL A 188 -11.21 5.54 -7.53
CA VAL A 188 -10.85 6.79 -8.21
C VAL A 188 -10.76 6.55 -9.71
N ASN A 189 -11.70 7.10 -10.48
CA ASN A 189 -11.67 7.05 -11.93
C ASN A 189 -10.79 8.15 -12.47
N VAL A 190 -9.90 7.80 -13.40
CA VAL A 190 -8.93 8.72 -14.01
C VAL A 190 -8.96 8.59 -15.53
N ARG A 191 -9.01 9.73 -16.21
CA ARG A 191 -8.90 9.78 -17.67
C ARG A 191 -7.47 10.13 -18.06
N TYR A 192 -6.91 9.33 -18.96
CA TYR A 192 -5.57 9.49 -19.46
C TYR A 192 -5.57 9.78 -20.95
N SER A 193 -4.85 10.81 -21.36
CA SER A 193 -4.60 11.14 -22.76
C SER A 193 -3.54 10.23 -23.39
N ARG A 194 -2.70 9.59 -22.58
CA ARG A 194 -1.62 8.69 -23.00
C ARG A 194 -1.38 7.56 -22.00
N MET A 195 -1.12 6.38 -22.51
CA MET A 195 -0.73 5.21 -21.70
C MET A 195 0.53 5.48 -20.84
N THR A 196 1.46 6.30 -21.33
CA THR A 196 2.68 6.66 -20.58
C THR A 196 2.40 7.36 -19.27
N ASN A 197 1.31 8.15 -19.18
CA ASN A 197 0.93 8.86 -17.96
C ASN A 197 0.41 7.86 -16.91
N LEU A 198 -0.49 6.96 -17.29
CA LEU A 198 -0.91 5.88 -16.40
C LEU A 198 0.29 5.06 -15.88
N LEU A 199 1.21 4.70 -16.77
CA LEU A 199 2.40 3.95 -16.37
C LEU A 199 3.34 4.75 -15.46
N ALA A 200 3.38 6.09 -15.60
CA ALA A 200 4.12 6.97 -14.69
C ALA A 200 3.50 6.95 -13.29
N ASP A 201 2.18 7.08 -13.18
CA ASP A 201 1.46 7.06 -11.90
C ASP A 201 1.62 5.71 -11.18
N VAL A 202 1.46 4.59 -11.90
CA VAL A 202 1.67 3.25 -11.33
C VAL A 202 3.12 3.08 -10.83
N ARG A 203 4.11 3.63 -11.54
CA ARG A 203 5.52 3.56 -11.13
C ARG A 203 5.83 4.46 -9.95
N ALA A 204 5.14 5.59 -9.82
CA ALA A 204 5.36 6.54 -8.74
C ALA A 204 4.88 6.02 -7.39
N ILE A 205 3.91 5.09 -7.37
CA ILE A 205 3.44 4.53 -6.11
C ILE A 205 4.17 3.24 -5.72
N SER A 206 4.23 2.23 -6.56
CA SER A 206 4.89 0.96 -6.23
C SER A 206 5.56 0.25 -7.41
N GLY A 207 5.07 0.48 -8.63
CA GLY A 207 5.51 -0.27 -9.80
C GLY A 207 5.24 -1.77 -9.68
N ASN A 208 5.83 -2.57 -10.55
CA ASN A 208 5.66 -4.02 -10.57
C ASN A 208 6.86 -4.73 -9.92
N ALA A 209 6.64 -5.38 -8.79
CA ALA A 209 7.64 -6.10 -8.01
C ALA A 209 7.58 -7.64 -8.16
N LEU A 210 6.75 -8.18 -9.06
CA LEU A 210 6.68 -9.63 -9.31
C LEU A 210 8.04 -10.18 -9.75
N PRO A 211 8.48 -11.34 -9.24
CA PRO A 211 9.69 -12.00 -9.70
C PRO A 211 9.50 -12.50 -11.15
N ALA A 212 10.58 -12.55 -11.91
CA ALA A 212 10.66 -13.21 -13.21
C ALA A 212 9.53 -12.90 -14.22
N VAL A 213 9.01 -11.67 -14.25
CA VAL A 213 8.03 -11.27 -15.26
C VAL A 213 8.71 -11.23 -16.63
N ARG A 214 8.30 -12.12 -17.53
CA ARG A 214 8.74 -12.05 -18.92
C ARG A 214 8.32 -10.68 -19.49
N PRO A 215 9.24 -9.91 -20.11
CA PRO A 215 8.89 -8.63 -20.72
C PRO A 215 7.74 -8.76 -21.71
N LEU A 216 6.90 -7.74 -21.83
CA LEU A 216 5.95 -7.63 -22.93
C LEU A 216 6.72 -7.71 -24.25
N SER A 217 6.15 -8.41 -25.24
CA SER A 217 6.76 -8.39 -26.57
C SER A 217 6.78 -6.93 -27.07
N GLY A 218 7.83 -6.57 -27.81
CA GLY A 218 7.97 -5.23 -28.34
C GLY A 218 6.76 -4.78 -29.19
N ALA A 219 6.08 -5.71 -29.86
CA ALA A 219 4.86 -5.43 -30.61
C ALA A 219 3.69 -5.07 -29.68
N VAL A 220 3.43 -5.89 -28.66
CA VAL A 220 2.36 -5.64 -27.66
C VAL A 220 2.64 -4.34 -26.89
N GLY A 221 3.87 -4.12 -26.43
CA GLY A 221 4.24 -2.89 -25.74
C GLY A 221 4.02 -1.64 -26.61
N ARG A 222 4.47 -1.66 -27.87
CA ARG A 222 4.26 -0.55 -28.80
C ARG A 222 2.78 -0.31 -29.10
N SER A 223 1.96 -1.34 -29.19
CA SER A 223 0.52 -1.18 -29.46
C SER A 223 -0.18 -0.56 -28.26
N LEU A 224 0.19 -0.92 -27.02
CA LEU A 224 -0.34 -0.28 -25.81
C LEU A 224 0.04 1.19 -25.71
N LEU A 225 1.30 1.53 -26.03
CA LEU A 225 1.77 2.92 -25.97
C LEU A 225 1.14 3.85 -27.03
N LYS A 226 0.48 3.29 -28.06
CA LYS A 226 -0.28 4.05 -29.06
C LYS A 226 -1.72 4.34 -28.64
N GLU A 227 -2.18 3.77 -27.50
CA GLU A 227 -3.52 4.08 -26.97
C GLU A 227 -3.60 5.57 -26.66
N GLY A 228 -4.63 6.18 -27.23
CA GLY A 228 -5.04 7.56 -26.93
C GLY A 228 -5.95 7.62 -25.70
N ASP A 229 -6.86 8.58 -25.69
CA ASP A 229 -7.78 8.81 -24.58
C ASP A 229 -8.46 7.53 -24.09
N PHE A 230 -8.27 7.22 -22.80
CA PHE A 230 -8.91 6.07 -22.16
C PHE A 230 -9.13 6.38 -20.67
N GLU A 231 -10.01 5.60 -20.07
CA GLU A 231 -10.30 5.66 -18.64
C GLU A 231 -9.79 4.41 -17.96
N ASP A 232 -9.23 4.59 -16.79
CA ASP A 232 -8.89 3.53 -15.86
C ASP A 232 -9.23 3.97 -14.43
N GLN A 233 -9.10 3.07 -13.46
CA GLN A 233 -9.40 3.36 -12.08
C GLN A 233 -8.31 2.88 -11.15
N PHE A 234 -8.21 3.53 -9.99
CA PHE A 234 -7.43 3.04 -8.86
C PHE A 234 -8.36 2.73 -7.70
N GLY A 235 -8.29 1.51 -7.19
CA GLY A 235 -8.90 1.14 -5.93
C GLY A 235 -7.92 1.45 -4.81
N ILE A 236 -8.24 2.38 -3.93
CA ILE A 236 -7.44 2.70 -2.77
C ILE A 236 -8.08 2.07 -1.55
N LEU A 237 -7.37 1.16 -0.90
CA LEU A 237 -7.76 0.60 0.39
C LEU A 237 -7.22 1.47 1.50
N TYR A 238 -8.12 1.94 2.37
CA TYR A 238 -7.79 2.60 3.61
C TYR A 238 -8.01 1.65 4.77
N LEU A 239 -7.04 1.56 5.64
CA LEU A 239 -6.97 0.62 6.77
C LEU A 239 -6.87 1.39 8.06
N THR A 240 -7.73 1.08 9.01
CA THR A 240 -7.70 1.65 10.36
C THR A 240 -7.82 0.54 11.38
N GLY A 241 -7.00 0.59 12.42
CA GLY A 241 -7.08 -0.38 13.51
C GLY A 241 -6.40 0.12 14.77
N TRP A 242 -6.99 -0.17 15.92
CA TRP A 242 -6.42 0.18 17.22
C TRP A 242 -5.72 -1.03 17.84
N ALA A 243 -4.62 -0.82 18.51
CA ALA A 243 -4.07 -1.83 19.39
C ALA A 243 -4.98 -1.94 20.64
N PRO A 244 -5.42 -3.15 21.03
CA PRO A 244 -6.31 -3.31 22.18
C PRO A 244 -5.77 -2.63 23.43
N ALA A 245 -6.64 -1.92 24.15
CA ALA A 245 -6.31 -1.31 25.45
C ALA A 245 -6.15 -2.40 26.53
N PRO A 246 -5.46 -2.11 27.64
CA PRO A 246 -5.35 -3.06 28.75
C PRO A 246 -6.73 -3.47 29.27
N GLY A 247 -7.01 -4.78 29.29
CA GLY A 247 -8.30 -5.34 29.72
C GLY A 247 -9.37 -5.40 28.61
N GLU A 248 -9.10 -4.89 27.43
CA GLU A 248 -9.98 -5.07 26.28
C GLU A 248 -9.86 -6.52 25.76
N ALA A 249 -10.97 -7.23 25.71
CA ALA A 249 -11.00 -8.59 25.19
C ALA A 249 -10.61 -8.56 23.69
N ARG A 250 -9.79 -9.52 23.27
CA ARG A 250 -9.53 -9.74 21.85
C ARG A 250 -10.88 -9.88 21.13
N PRO A 251 -11.12 -9.15 20.02
CA PRO A 251 -12.39 -9.30 19.32
C PRO A 251 -12.64 -10.79 19.05
N ALA A 252 -13.82 -11.27 19.41
CA ALA A 252 -14.24 -12.62 19.06
C ALA A 252 -14.19 -12.75 17.54
N GLY A 253 -13.58 -13.85 17.02
CA GLY A 253 -13.48 -14.05 15.58
C GLY A 253 -14.80 -13.87 14.86
N PRO A 254 -14.80 -13.59 13.55
CA PRO A 254 -16.02 -13.51 12.79
C PRO A 254 -16.85 -14.76 13.10
N VAL A 255 -18.06 -14.52 13.57
CA VAL A 255 -19.03 -15.60 13.78
C VAL A 255 -19.10 -16.30 12.43
N LYS A 256 -18.72 -17.59 12.38
CA LYS A 256 -18.95 -18.43 11.20
C LYS A 256 -20.47 -18.49 11.01
N GLY A 257 -20.99 -17.45 10.40
CA GLY A 257 -22.40 -17.30 10.11
C GLY A 257 -22.73 -18.06 8.87
N ALA A 258 -23.74 -18.86 9.00
CA ALA A 258 -24.45 -19.58 7.97
C ALA A 258 -24.57 -18.75 6.69
N TYR A 259 -24.12 -19.32 5.59
CA TYR A 259 -24.59 -19.05 4.25
C TYR A 259 -25.57 -20.15 3.84
#